data_40f888663f32b9e1099ab2c0ff192298
#
_entry.id   40f888663f32b9e1099ab2c0ff192298
#
_cell.length_a   1.000
_cell.length_b   1.000
_cell.length_c   1.000
_cell.angle_alpha   90.00
_cell.angle_beta   90.00
_cell.angle_gamma   90.00
#
_symmetry.space_group_name_H-M   'P 1'
#
loop_
_entity.id
_entity.type
_entity.pdbx_description
1 polymer ?
#
loop_
_entity_poly.entity_id
_entity_poly.type
_entity_poly.pdbx_seq_one_letter_code
_entity_poly.pdbx_strand_id
1 'polypeptide(L)'
;MTSQSSERKRRASERAFAKINLFLEVNARREDGFHELATVMHTVSLCDEIAVTEQKEDALRAVSFYSNAHFLPRDQRNLAVRAAMLFAEKTGYKTPVRIDMKKCIPVAAGLAGGSSDAAAVLRAMNRLSGMKLSYAELCELGAELGSDVPFCIAGGTALCTGRGEQMTPIDGARRLRLYAVIAIGEQEKVSTPAAFSALDSYYANFDGSVPFRAERGVTGMCRAVSSGNARAVSACLFNNFETVVLPMCEQASTLKARMLELGALGAMMSGSGPSVFGIFDSYASAVKARDALGASAHTVVSAAPTYMRY
;
A
#
# COMPACT_ATOMS: atom_id res chain seq x y z
N MET A 1 -30.94 -27.75 34.04
CA MET A 1 -30.62 -27.54 32.61
C MET A 1 -30.24 -26.08 32.45
N THR A 2 -28.96 -25.75 32.57
CA THR A 2 -28.44 -24.41 32.37
C THR A 2 -28.20 -24.22 30.88
N SER A 3 -29.03 -23.39 30.23
CA SER A 3 -28.84 -22.97 28.86
C SER A 3 -27.54 -22.15 28.81
N GLN A 4 -26.47 -22.74 28.32
CA GLN A 4 -25.31 -21.99 27.87
C GLN A 4 -25.76 -21.18 26.62
N SER A 5 -26.15 -19.93 26.84
CA SER A 5 -26.24 -18.97 25.76
C SER A 5 -24.81 -18.84 25.18
N SER A 6 -24.60 -19.38 23.98
CA SER A 6 -23.34 -19.16 23.25
C SER A 6 -23.29 -17.66 22.96
N GLU A 7 -22.60 -16.91 23.81
CA GLU A 7 -22.28 -15.50 23.53
C GLU A 7 -21.61 -15.41 22.17
N ARG A 8 -22.32 -14.80 21.23
CA ARG A 8 -21.85 -14.65 19.85
C ARG A 8 -20.65 -13.71 19.85
N LYS A 9 -19.45 -14.27 19.68
CA LYS A 9 -18.20 -13.49 19.64
C LYS A 9 -18.32 -12.36 18.63
N ARG A 10 -18.00 -11.14 19.03
CA ARG A 10 -18.01 -9.98 18.12
C ARG A 10 -16.88 -10.13 17.13
N ARG A 11 -17.16 -9.80 15.86
CA ARG A 11 -16.22 -9.93 14.74
C ARG A 11 -16.37 -8.73 13.81
N ALA A 12 -15.24 -8.19 13.39
CA ALA A 12 -15.16 -7.18 12.33
C ALA A 12 -14.27 -7.69 11.18
N SER A 13 -14.75 -7.53 9.95
CA SER A 13 -14.01 -7.92 8.74
C SER A 13 -13.69 -6.69 7.90
N GLU A 14 -12.47 -6.64 7.36
CA GLU A 14 -11.94 -5.56 6.55
C GLU A 14 -11.21 -6.10 5.33
N ARG A 15 -11.16 -5.29 4.27
CA ARG A 15 -10.26 -5.47 3.14
C ARG A 15 -9.07 -4.55 3.29
N ALA A 16 -7.87 -5.12 3.19
CA ALA A 16 -6.60 -4.41 3.19
C ALA A 16 -6.16 -4.22 1.74
N PHE A 17 -6.48 -3.07 1.14
CA PHE A 17 -6.21 -2.82 -0.27
C PHE A 17 -4.76 -2.43 -0.51
N ALA A 18 -4.14 -2.97 -1.56
CA ALA A 18 -2.84 -2.54 -2.04
C ALA A 18 -2.88 -1.11 -2.58
N LYS A 19 -1.71 -0.47 -2.63
CA LYS A 19 -1.50 0.80 -3.33
C LYS A 19 -0.44 0.65 -4.42
N ILE A 20 -0.50 1.55 -5.39
CA ILE A 20 0.59 1.86 -6.32
C ILE A 20 0.97 3.33 -6.17
N ASN A 21 2.21 3.68 -6.53
CA ASN A 21 2.61 5.07 -6.63
C ASN A 21 2.50 5.49 -8.09
N LEU A 22 1.58 6.41 -8.40
CA LEU A 22 1.48 7.01 -9.74
C LEU A 22 2.60 8.01 -9.99
N PHE A 23 3.13 8.56 -8.90
CA PHE A 23 4.28 9.45 -8.89
C PHE A 23 5.06 9.20 -7.61
N LEU A 24 6.38 9.13 -7.68
CA LEU A 24 7.24 9.02 -6.52
C LEU A 24 8.57 9.73 -6.81
N GLU A 25 8.78 10.83 -6.12
CA GLU A 25 10.02 11.58 -6.12
C GLU A 25 10.62 11.56 -4.71
N VAL A 26 11.77 10.94 -4.58
CA VAL A 26 12.57 10.96 -3.37
C VAL A 26 13.51 12.15 -3.48
N ASN A 27 13.36 13.09 -2.57
CA ASN A 27 14.16 14.30 -2.51
C ASN A 27 15.31 14.16 -1.49
N ALA A 28 15.84 15.30 -1.05
CA ALA A 28 16.97 15.34 -0.13
C ALA A 28 16.71 14.56 1.17
N ARG A 29 17.80 14.04 1.73
CA ARG A 29 17.80 13.42 3.05
C ARG A 29 17.55 14.49 4.13
N ARG A 30 16.69 14.19 5.06
CA ARG A 30 16.30 15.04 6.19
C ARG A 30 17.28 14.87 7.34
N GLU A 31 17.23 15.80 8.29
CA GLU A 31 18.03 15.74 9.53
C GLU A 31 17.67 14.53 10.41
N ASP A 32 16.41 14.06 10.34
CA ASP A 32 15.92 12.86 11.04
C ASP A 32 16.37 11.53 10.40
N GLY A 33 17.19 11.61 9.33
CA GLY A 33 17.74 10.46 8.60
C GLY A 33 16.81 9.85 7.57
N PHE A 34 15.55 10.29 7.46
CA PHE A 34 14.62 9.94 6.39
C PHE A 34 14.79 10.84 5.17
N HIS A 35 14.05 10.56 4.11
CA HIS A 35 14.00 11.39 2.91
C HIS A 35 12.69 12.17 2.84
N GLU A 36 12.78 13.38 2.30
CA GLU A 36 11.59 14.12 1.91
C GLU A 36 11.02 13.50 0.63
N LEU A 37 9.74 13.14 0.65
CA LEU A 37 9.05 12.50 -0.46
C LEU A 37 7.97 13.41 -1.02
N ALA A 38 7.79 13.35 -2.35
CA ALA A 38 6.57 13.79 -3.01
C ALA A 38 6.01 12.60 -3.79
N THR A 39 4.85 12.08 -3.38
CA THR A 39 4.26 10.90 -4.03
C THR A 39 2.76 11.03 -4.20
N VAL A 40 2.25 10.55 -5.33
CA VAL A 40 0.81 10.36 -5.52
C VAL A 40 0.51 8.88 -5.42
N MET A 41 -0.12 8.51 -4.31
CA MET A 41 -0.54 7.13 -4.05
C MET A 41 -1.96 6.88 -4.57
N HIS A 42 -2.21 5.67 -5.05
CA HIS A 42 -3.49 5.24 -5.58
C HIS A 42 -3.85 3.84 -5.10
N THR A 43 -5.02 3.69 -4.50
CA THR A 43 -5.52 2.40 -4.02
C THR A 43 -6.05 1.56 -5.18
N VAL A 44 -5.70 0.29 -5.20
CA VAL A 44 -6.13 -0.69 -6.21
C VAL A 44 -6.90 -1.84 -5.59
N SER A 45 -7.65 -2.61 -6.40
CA SER A 45 -8.56 -3.65 -5.95
C SER A 45 -7.88 -4.93 -5.44
N LEU A 46 -6.59 -5.12 -5.68
CA LEU A 46 -5.82 -6.21 -5.06
C LEU A 46 -5.83 -5.99 -3.54
N CYS A 47 -6.27 -6.97 -2.78
CA CYS A 47 -6.41 -6.81 -1.32
C CYS A 47 -6.22 -8.11 -0.58
N ASP A 48 -5.81 -7.99 0.69
CA ASP A 48 -5.89 -9.04 1.68
C ASP A 48 -7.24 -8.99 2.39
N GLU A 49 -7.71 -10.12 2.88
CA GLU A 49 -8.93 -10.22 3.68
C GLU A 49 -8.53 -10.41 5.14
N ILE A 50 -9.05 -9.56 6.02
CA ILE A 50 -8.74 -9.58 7.46
C ILE A 50 -10.03 -9.67 8.24
N ALA A 51 -10.04 -10.56 9.24
CA ALA A 51 -11.08 -10.63 10.24
C ALA A 51 -10.47 -10.54 11.63
N VAL A 52 -10.97 -9.64 12.45
CA VAL A 52 -10.64 -9.54 13.88
C VAL A 52 -11.83 -10.03 14.69
N THR A 53 -11.58 -11.01 15.55
CA THR A 53 -12.62 -11.67 16.37
C THR A 53 -12.23 -11.57 17.83
N GLU A 54 -13.15 -11.09 18.68
CA GLU A 54 -12.98 -11.09 20.14
C GLU A 54 -12.84 -12.52 20.65
N GLN A 55 -11.94 -12.73 21.62
CA GLN A 55 -11.75 -14.00 22.31
C GLN A 55 -12.25 -13.88 23.74
N LYS A 56 -12.38 -15.02 24.43
CA LYS A 56 -12.71 -15.03 25.85
C LYS A 56 -11.55 -14.41 26.64
N GLU A 57 -11.86 -13.84 27.81
CA GLU A 57 -10.87 -13.21 28.69
C GLU A 57 -9.78 -14.16 29.18
N ASP A 58 -10.06 -15.47 29.21
CA ASP A 58 -9.11 -16.52 29.56
C ASP A 58 -8.14 -16.93 28.42
N ALA A 59 -8.17 -16.20 27.28
CA ALA A 59 -7.25 -16.47 26.18
C ALA A 59 -5.80 -16.30 26.59
N LEU A 60 -4.96 -17.27 26.21
CA LEU A 60 -3.53 -17.31 26.57
C LEU A 60 -2.71 -16.12 26.04
N ARG A 61 -3.23 -15.39 25.06
CA ARG A 61 -2.58 -14.25 24.43
C ARG A 61 -3.57 -13.14 24.16
N ALA A 62 -3.17 -11.88 24.41
CA ALA A 62 -3.97 -10.72 24.08
C ALA A 62 -4.25 -10.59 22.56
N VAL A 63 -3.28 -10.97 21.71
CA VAL A 63 -3.41 -11.00 20.26
C VAL A 63 -2.89 -12.34 19.73
N SER A 64 -3.72 -13.04 18.96
CA SER A 64 -3.35 -14.23 18.20
C SER A 64 -3.50 -13.98 16.69
N PHE A 65 -2.58 -14.51 15.89
CA PHE A 65 -2.51 -14.27 14.45
C PHE A 65 -2.45 -15.57 13.65
N TYR A 66 -3.27 -15.68 12.62
CA TYR A 66 -3.33 -16.80 11.68
C TYR A 66 -3.39 -16.28 10.25
N SER A 67 -2.68 -16.95 9.34
CA SER A 67 -2.67 -16.63 7.92
C SER A 67 -2.39 -17.86 7.07
N ASN A 68 -2.86 -17.83 5.80
CA ASN A 68 -2.46 -18.76 4.73
C ASN A 68 -0.96 -18.61 4.37
N ALA A 69 -0.35 -17.45 4.63
CA ALA A 69 1.08 -17.19 4.44
C ALA A 69 1.85 -17.56 5.72
N HIS A 70 2.23 -18.82 5.85
CA HIS A 70 2.83 -19.39 7.07
C HIS A 70 4.19 -18.79 7.45
N PHE A 71 4.89 -18.16 6.50
CA PHE A 71 6.17 -17.49 6.71
C PHE A 71 6.04 -16.12 7.41
N LEU A 72 4.84 -15.57 7.53
CA LEU A 72 4.62 -14.30 8.22
C LEU A 72 4.84 -14.46 9.74
N PRO A 73 5.53 -13.51 10.38
CA PRO A 73 5.67 -13.51 11.84
C PRO A 73 4.31 -13.47 12.54
N ARG A 74 4.21 -14.15 13.69
CA ARG A 74 2.99 -14.19 14.52
C ARG A 74 3.11 -13.34 15.79
N ASP A 75 4.10 -12.48 15.83
CA ASP A 75 4.46 -11.61 16.94
C ASP A 75 4.55 -10.13 16.48
N GLN A 76 5.11 -9.25 17.31
CA GLN A 76 5.23 -7.81 17.05
C GLN A 76 6.08 -7.44 15.81
N ARG A 77 6.79 -8.36 15.19
CA ARG A 77 7.43 -8.15 13.89
C ARG A 77 6.42 -8.02 12.75
N ASN A 78 5.18 -8.49 12.98
CA ASN A 78 4.07 -8.33 12.04
C ASN A 78 3.29 -7.04 12.35
N LEU A 79 3.19 -6.15 11.36
CA LEU A 79 2.49 -4.86 11.52
C LEU A 79 1.01 -5.01 11.90
N ALA A 80 0.33 -6.07 11.44
CA ALA A 80 -1.06 -6.34 11.82
C ALA A 80 -1.18 -6.66 13.32
N VAL A 81 -0.24 -7.43 13.88
CA VAL A 81 -0.19 -7.73 15.32
C VAL A 81 0.14 -6.46 16.10
N ARG A 82 1.15 -5.70 15.65
CA ARG A 82 1.51 -4.41 16.28
C ARG A 82 0.34 -3.43 16.28
N ALA A 83 -0.42 -3.36 15.21
CA ALA A 83 -1.59 -2.49 15.09
C ALA A 83 -2.66 -2.82 16.14
N ALA A 84 -2.98 -4.10 16.35
CA ALA A 84 -3.93 -4.50 17.39
C ALA A 84 -3.42 -4.18 18.81
N MET A 85 -2.13 -4.42 19.07
CA MET A 85 -1.51 -4.13 20.37
C MET A 85 -1.48 -2.63 20.66
N LEU A 86 -1.05 -1.81 19.68
CA LEU A 86 -0.99 -0.36 19.81
C LEU A 86 -2.39 0.24 20.01
N PHE A 87 -3.39 -0.26 19.27
CA PHE A 87 -4.78 0.15 19.46
C PHE A 87 -5.27 -0.16 20.88
N ALA A 88 -4.99 -1.37 21.38
CA ALA A 88 -5.38 -1.78 22.74
C ALA A 88 -4.73 -0.90 23.81
N GLU A 89 -3.45 -0.59 23.65
CA GLU A 89 -2.69 0.30 24.55
C GLU A 89 -3.30 1.71 24.59
N LYS A 90 -3.51 2.34 23.43
CA LYS A 90 -3.98 3.74 23.34
C LYS A 90 -5.44 3.91 23.76
N THR A 91 -6.28 2.90 23.58
CA THR A 91 -7.73 2.99 23.87
C THR A 91 -8.16 2.33 25.17
N GLY A 92 -7.25 1.59 25.81
CA GLY A 92 -7.58 0.75 26.97
C GLY A 92 -8.47 -0.46 26.62
N TYR A 93 -8.48 -0.91 25.36
CA TYR A 93 -9.25 -2.08 24.92
C TYR A 93 -8.61 -3.36 25.46
N LYS A 94 -9.29 -4.05 26.39
CA LYS A 94 -8.72 -5.18 27.14
C LYS A 94 -9.11 -6.56 26.59
N THR A 95 -10.14 -6.64 25.76
CA THR A 95 -10.63 -7.92 25.23
C THR A 95 -9.58 -8.55 24.30
N PRO A 96 -9.15 -9.79 24.52
CA PRO A 96 -8.23 -10.48 23.64
C PRO A 96 -8.83 -10.65 22.24
N VAL A 97 -7.99 -10.60 21.21
CA VAL A 97 -8.45 -10.72 19.82
C VAL A 97 -7.66 -11.76 19.03
N ARG A 98 -8.34 -12.36 18.08
CA ARG A 98 -7.76 -13.19 17.02
C ARG A 98 -7.85 -12.47 15.69
N ILE A 99 -6.73 -12.41 14.99
CA ILE A 99 -6.61 -11.90 13.63
C ILE A 99 -6.50 -13.10 12.70
N ASP A 100 -7.45 -13.24 11.79
CA ASP A 100 -7.41 -14.18 10.66
C ASP A 100 -7.16 -13.39 9.38
N MET A 101 -6.11 -13.71 8.64
CA MET A 101 -5.68 -13.02 7.44
C MET A 101 -5.56 -13.98 6.25
N LYS A 102 -6.23 -13.63 5.14
CA LYS A 102 -5.97 -14.25 3.84
C LYS A 102 -5.10 -13.31 3.02
N LYS A 103 -3.82 -13.63 2.92
CA LYS A 103 -2.82 -12.86 2.19
C LYS A 103 -2.90 -13.13 0.70
N CYS A 104 -3.08 -12.07 -0.08
CA CYS A 104 -3.12 -12.07 -1.54
C CYS A 104 -2.13 -11.06 -2.12
N ILE A 105 -1.85 -9.96 -1.39
CA ILE A 105 -0.86 -8.96 -1.81
C ILE A 105 0.54 -9.56 -1.64
N PRO A 106 1.39 -9.56 -2.68
CA PRO A 106 2.77 -10.01 -2.59
C PRO A 106 3.55 -9.26 -1.49
N VAL A 107 4.37 -9.99 -0.73
CA VAL A 107 5.16 -9.42 0.37
C VAL A 107 6.45 -8.80 -0.14
N ALA A 108 6.84 -7.64 0.41
CA ALA A 108 8.04 -6.90 0.03
C ALA A 108 8.07 -6.51 -1.47
N ALA A 109 6.93 -6.08 -2.01
CA ALA A 109 6.72 -5.83 -3.44
C ALA A 109 6.49 -4.33 -3.79
N GLY A 110 6.67 -3.40 -2.85
CA GLY A 110 6.37 -1.97 -3.10
C GLY A 110 4.90 -1.60 -3.12
N LEU A 111 4.00 -2.54 -2.71
CA LEU A 111 2.53 -2.41 -2.76
C LEU A 111 1.90 -2.06 -1.39
N ALA A 112 2.72 -1.76 -0.38
CA ALA A 112 2.33 -1.46 1.01
C ALA A 112 1.46 -2.54 1.69
N GLY A 113 1.62 -3.84 1.35
CA GLY A 113 0.78 -4.90 1.89
C GLY A 113 0.74 -4.96 3.42
N GLY A 114 1.89 -4.86 4.10
CA GLY A 114 1.95 -4.86 5.57
C GLY A 114 1.30 -3.62 6.20
N SER A 115 1.46 -2.44 5.59
CA SER A 115 0.83 -1.20 6.04
C SER A 115 -0.69 -1.26 5.84
N SER A 116 -1.13 -1.86 4.75
CA SER A 116 -2.55 -2.09 4.46
C SER A 116 -3.18 -3.06 5.45
N ASP A 117 -2.46 -4.13 5.81
CA ASP A 117 -2.89 -5.08 6.83
C ASP A 117 -3.06 -4.38 8.19
N ALA A 118 -2.07 -3.58 8.60
CA ALA A 118 -2.14 -2.79 9.84
C ALA A 118 -3.33 -1.82 9.83
N ALA A 119 -3.53 -1.09 8.74
CA ALA A 119 -4.66 -0.18 8.58
C ALA A 119 -6.01 -0.89 8.70
N ALA A 120 -6.15 -2.07 8.08
CA ALA A 120 -7.36 -2.87 8.17
C ALA A 120 -7.61 -3.39 9.60
N VAL A 121 -6.57 -3.79 10.32
CA VAL A 121 -6.68 -4.17 11.74
C VAL A 121 -7.10 -2.98 12.60
N LEU A 122 -6.51 -1.80 12.42
CA LEU A 122 -6.89 -0.58 13.15
C LEU A 122 -8.38 -0.26 12.93
N ARG A 123 -8.88 -0.30 11.68
CA ARG A 123 -10.31 -0.09 11.38
C ARG A 123 -11.20 -1.15 12.02
N ALA A 124 -10.80 -2.42 11.96
CA ALA A 124 -11.55 -3.52 12.57
C ALA A 124 -11.63 -3.39 14.09
N MET A 125 -10.50 -3.07 14.76
CA MET A 125 -10.43 -2.84 16.20
C MET A 125 -11.28 -1.63 16.61
N ASN A 126 -11.24 -0.54 15.83
CA ASN A 126 -12.05 0.64 16.11
C ASN A 126 -13.56 0.32 16.04
N ARG A 127 -13.99 -0.48 15.06
CA ARG A 127 -15.37 -0.98 15.00
C ARG A 127 -15.75 -1.84 16.20
N LEU A 128 -14.88 -2.77 16.60
CA LEU A 128 -15.12 -3.62 17.78
C LEU A 128 -15.20 -2.83 19.07
N SER A 129 -14.42 -1.75 19.18
CA SER A 129 -14.43 -0.86 20.35
C SER A 129 -15.62 0.09 20.41
N GLY A 130 -16.49 0.12 19.38
CA GLY A 130 -17.60 1.07 19.27
C GLY A 130 -17.19 2.43 18.74
N MET A 131 -16.20 2.49 17.81
CA MET A 131 -15.70 3.72 17.17
C MET A 131 -15.11 4.73 18.16
N LYS A 132 -14.25 4.25 19.04
CA LYS A 132 -13.58 5.08 20.06
C LYS A 132 -12.67 6.15 19.47
N LEU A 133 -12.07 5.90 18.31
CA LEU A 133 -11.17 6.82 17.63
C LEU A 133 -11.85 7.45 16.42
N SER A 134 -11.67 8.75 16.26
CA SER A 134 -11.97 9.48 15.04
C SER A 134 -11.05 9.06 13.89
N TYR A 135 -11.37 9.50 12.67
CA TYR A 135 -10.52 9.26 11.50
C TYR A 135 -9.11 9.86 11.67
N ALA A 136 -9.01 11.06 12.22
CA ALA A 136 -7.72 11.73 12.44
C ALA A 136 -6.86 10.94 13.44
N GLU A 137 -7.44 10.56 14.58
CA GLU A 137 -6.74 9.76 15.60
C GLU A 137 -6.31 8.38 15.06
N LEU A 138 -7.12 7.74 14.20
CA LEU A 138 -6.70 6.50 13.52
C LEU A 138 -5.51 6.71 12.60
N CYS A 139 -5.46 7.82 11.86
CA CYS A 139 -4.34 8.17 11.00
C CYS A 139 -3.07 8.48 11.81
N GLU A 140 -3.20 9.21 12.90
CA GLU A 140 -2.08 9.48 13.84
C GLU A 140 -1.52 8.17 14.41
N LEU A 141 -2.41 7.29 14.89
CA LEU A 141 -2.02 5.97 15.37
C LEU A 141 -1.36 5.13 14.26
N GLY A 142 -1.87 5.23 13.04
CA GLY A 142 -1.31 4.58 11.86
C GLY A 142 0.11 5.05 11.53
N ALA A 143 0.38 6.35 11.67
CA ALA A 143 1.69 6.94 11.42
C ALA A 143 2.78 6.43 12.39
N GLU A 144 2.42 6.04 13.62
CA GLU A 144 3.34 5.37 14.57
C GLU A 144 3.77 3.97 14.08
N LEU A 145 2.97 3.32 13.23
CA LEU A 145 3.26 1.99 12.67
C LEU A 145 4.08 2.05 11.38
N GLY A 146 3.83 3.07 10.55
CA GLY A 146 4.54 3.26 9.29
C GLY A 146 3.92 4.34 8.41
N SER A 147 4.73 4.96 7.55
CA SER A 147 4.36 6.12 6.74
C SER A 147 3.19 5.86 5.77
N ASP A 148 3.07 4.65 5.21
CA ASP A 148 1.99 4.29 4.29
C ASP A 148 0.65 3.95 5.01
N VAL A 149 0.67 3.74 6.35
CA VAL A 149 -0.53 3.28 7.08
C VAL A 149 -1.66 4.32 7.06
N PRO A 150 -1.41 5.63 7.24
CA PRO A 150 -2.46 6.65 7.12
C PRO A 150 -3.15 6.63 5.75
N PHE A 151 -2.38 6.52 4.66
CA PHE A 151 -2.95 6.38 3.32
C PHE A 151 -3.79 5.09 3.18
N CYS A 152 -3.32 3.97 3.71
CA CYS A 152 -4.06 2.71 3.69
C CYS A 152 -5.34 2.75 4.55
N ILE A 153 -5.40 3.60 5.58
CA ILE A 153 -6.63 3.88 6.34
C ILE A 153 -7.62 4.66 5.46
N ALA A 154 -7.19 5.72 4.81
CA ALA A 154 -8.02 6.58 3.98
C ALA A 154 -8.45 5.91 2.67
N GLY A 155 -7.49 5.35 1.95
CA GLY A 155 -7.67 4.84 0.59
C GLY A 155 -7.91 5.93 -0.45
N GLY A 156 -8.18 5.52 -1.69
CA GLY A 156 -8.44 6.42 -2.81
C GLY A 156 -7.17 6.88 -3.52
N THR A 157 -7.08 8.18 -3.81
CA THR A 157 -5.91 8.79 -4.45
C THR A 157 -5.56 10.09 -3.72
N ALA A 158 -4.32 10.22 -3.28
CA ALA A 158 -3.87 11.39 -2.54
C ALA A 158 -2.41 11.75 -2.87
N LEU A 159 -2.08 13.03 -2.75
CA LEU A 159 -0.71 13.50 -2.63
C LEU A 159 -0.23 13.22 -1.21
N CYS A 160 0.94 12.60 -1.09
CA CYS A 160 1.58 12.35 0.19
C CYS A 160 2.98 12.97 0.19
N THR A 161 3.31 13.70 1.25
CA THR A 161 4.58 14.42 1.44
C THR A 161 5.20 14.08 2.79
N GLY A 162 6.29 14.74 3.17
CA GLY A 162 7.06 14.36 4.34
C GLY A 162 7.79 13.04 4.08
N ARG A 163 7.63 12.07 4.97
CA ARG A 163 8.10 10.69 4.76
C ARG A 163 7.07 9.82 4.01
N GLY A 164 5.98 10.46 3.50
CA GLY A 164 4.82 9.83 2.88
C GLY A 164 3.57 9.80 3.77
N GLU A 165 3.64 10.29 5.02
CA GLU A 165 2.56 10.29 6.00
C GLU A 165 1.63 11.52 5.91
N GLN A 166 2.11 12.63 5.37
CA GLN A 166 1.33 13.87 5.24
C GLN A 166 0.45 13.80 4.00
N MET A 167 -0.81 13.52 4.21
CA MET A 167 -1.73 13.21 3.13
C MET A 167 -2.62 14.41 2.79
N THR A 168 -2.63 14.80 1.52
CA THR A 168 -3.51 15.83 0.95
C THR A 168 -4.41 15.20 -0.11
N PRO A 169 -5.74 15.20 0.07
CA PRO A 169 -6.67 14.74 -0.95
C PRO A 169 -6.51 15.54 -2.26
N ILE A 170 -6.64 14.85 -3.39
CA ILE A 170 -6.61 15.49 -4.71
C ILE A 170 -8.06 15.69 -5.18
N ASP A 171 -8.43 16.94 -5.45
CA ASP A 171 -9.76 17.28 -5.96
C ASP A 171 -10.04 16.56 -7.29
N GLY A 172 -11.23 16.02 -7.43
CA GLY A 172 -11.61 15.29 -8.63
C GLY A 172 -11.07 13.86 -8.74
N ALA A 173 -10.19 13.42 -7.86
CA ALA A 173 -9.60 12.07 -7.85
C ALA A 173 -10.64 10.94 -7.89
N ARG A 174 -11.85 11.18 -7.36
CA ARG A 174 -12.95 10.20 -7.38
C ARG A 174 -13.45 9.88 -8.81
N ARG A 175 -13.14 10.72 -9.80
CA ARG A 175 -13.49 10.49 -11.21
C ARG A 175 -12.50 9.57 -11.91
N LEU A 176 -11.27 9.46 -11.38
CA LEU A 176 -10.23 8.62 -11.97
C LEU A 176 -10.63 7.14 -11.92
N ARG A 177 -10.57 6.51 -13.08
CA ARG A 177 -10.71 5.06 -13.23
C ARG A 177 -9.48 4.54 -13.95
N LEU A 178 -8.71 3.69 -13.28
CA LEU A 178 -7.55 3.05 -13.86
C LEU A 178 -7.83 1.55 -13.99
N TYR A 179 -7.51 1.00 -15.15
CA TYR A 179 -7.40 -0.42 -15.39
C TYR A 179 -5.91 -0.74 -15.48
N ALA A 180 -5.40 -1.50 -14.54
CA ALA A 180 -3.98 -1.77 -14.47
C ALA A 180 -3.71 -3.27 -14.36
N VAL A 181 -2.51 -3.66 -14.75
CA VAL A 181 -1.92 -4.97 -14.44
C VAL A 181 -0.74 -4.70 -13.53
N ILE A 182 -0.67 -5.43 -12.42
CA ILE A 182 0.50 -5.46 -11.53
C ILE A 182 1.17 -6.81 -11.72
N ALA A 183 2.48 -6.80 -11.91
CA ALA A 183 3.28 -8.03 -11.99
C ALA A 183 4.55 -7.91 -11.16
N ILE A 184 5.06 -9.06 -10.72
CA ILE A 184 6.29 -9.19 -9.95
C ILE A 184 7.07 -10.40 -10.46
N GLY A 185 8.41 -10.27 -10.54
CA GLY A 185 9.30 -11.38 -10.85
C GLY A 185 9.41 -12.38 -9.70
N GLU A 186 9.61 -13.67 -10.03
CA GLU A 186 9.51 -14.76 -9.04
C GLU A 186 10.56 -14.74 -7.94
N GLN A 187 11.75 -14.20 -8.19
CA GLN A 187 12.89 -14.26 -7.25
C GLN A 187 13.45 -12.91 -6.85
N GLU A 188 12.90 -11.81 -7.37
CA GLU A 188 13.44 -10.49 -7.11
C GLU A 188 12.95 -9.94 -5.77
N LYS A 189 13.89 -9.55 -4.92
CA LYS A 189 13.62 -8.89 -3.64
C LYS A 189 14.60 -7.75 -3.44
N VAL A 190 14.07 -6.55 -3.41
CA VAL A 190 14.83 -5.36 -2.99
C VAL A 190 14.21 -4.86 -1.70
N SER A 191 15.01 -4.73 -0.64
CA SER A 191 14.50 -4.12 0.59
C SER A 191 14.40 -2.61 0.41
N THR A 192 13.38 -2.00 0.99
CA THR A 192 13.24 -0.53 0.95
C THR A 192 14.49 0.20 1.43
N PRO A 193 15.16 -0.19 2.55
CA PRO A 193 16.44 0.44 2.93
C PRO A 193 17.53 0.31 1.87
N ALA A 194 17.63 -0.83 1.20
CA ALA A 194 18.63 -1.03 0.14
C ALA A 194 18.36 -0.11 -1.08
N ALA A 195 17.09 0.08 -1.45
CA ALA A 195 16.71 0.99 -2.53
C ALA A 195 17.07 2.45 -2.19
N PHE A 196 16.78 2.91 -0.95
CA PHE A 196 17.19 4.25 -0.50
C PHE A 196 18.71 4.41 -0.48
N SER A 197 19.46 3.44 0.05
CA SER A 197 20.92 3.49 0.08
C SER A 197 21.53 3.52 -1.34
N ALA A 198 20.97 2.78 -2.28
CA ALA A 198 21.39 2.82 -3.68
C ALA A 198 21.11 4.19 -4.30
N LEU A 199 19.96 4.80 -3.99
CA LEU A 199 19.60 6.13 -4.49
C LEU A 199 20.51 7.22 -3.90
N ASP A 200 20.81 7.14 -2.59
CA ASP A 200 21.76 8.06 -1.92
C ASP A 200 23.15 7.98 -2.58
N SER A 201 23.63 6.75 -2.81
CA SER A 201 24.92 6.52 -3.49
C SER A 201 24.92 7.06 -4.92
N TYR A 202 23.79 6.92 -5.62
CA TYR A 202 23.62 7.47 -6.96
C TYR A 202 23.67 9.01 -6.94
N TYR A 203 22.95 9.66 -6.02
CA TYR A 203 22.90 11.12 -5.89
C TYR A 203 24.23 11.73 -5.45
N ALA A 204 25.04 11.01 -4.66
CA ALA A 204 26.36 11.46 -4.25
C ALA A 204 27.29 11.76 -5.46
N ASN A 205 27.06 11.11 -6.62
CA ASN A 205 27.80 11.38 -7.85
C ASN A 205 27.39 12.72 -8.53
N PHE A 206 26.37 13.39 -8.02
CA PHE A 206 25.84 14.65 -8.55
C PHE A 206 25.85 15.77 -7.50
N ASP A 207 26.87 15.80 -6.63
CA ASP A 207 27.02 16.78 -5.54
C ASP A 207 25.80 16.91 -4.62
N GLY A 208 25.07 15.78 -4.43
CA GLY A 208 23.83 15.73 -3.65
C GLY A 208 22.61 16.38 -4.32
N SER A 209 22.75 16.90 -5.54
CA SER A 209 21.58 17.36 -6.30
C SER A 209 20.78 16.17 -6.82
N VAL A 210 19.46 16.33 -6.92
CA VAL A 210 18.57 15.33 -7.55
C VAL A 210 18.68 15.49 -9.07
N PRO A 211 19.41 14.59 -9.79
CA PRO A 211 19.72 14.80 -11.21
C PRO A 211 18.50 14.60 -12.13
N PHE A 212 17.49 13.89 -11.63
CA PHE A 212 16.25 13.63 -12.37
C PHE A 212 15.06 14.19 -11.62
N ARG A 213 14.47 15.23 -12.19
CA ARG A 213 13.13 15.72 -11.80
C ARG A 213 12.15 15.36 -12.90
N ALA A 214 10.94 14.95 -12.50
CA ALA A 214 9.88 14.77 -13.47
C ALA A 214 9.62 16.09 -14.21
N GLU A 215 9.56 16.06 -15.52
CA GLU A 215 9.36 17.24 -16.37
C GLU A 215 8.14 18.08 -15.94
N ARG A 216 7.06 17.42 -15.54
CA ARG A 216 5.83 18.05 -15.06
C ARG A 216 5.71 18.12 -13.54
N GLY A 217 6.61 17.45 -12.81
CA GLY A 217 6.60 17.34 -11.36
C GLY A 217 5.32 16.75 -10.79
N VAL A 218 5.24 16.68 -9.46
CA VAL A 218 4.06 16.17 -8.74
C VAL A 218 2.79 16.98 -9.04
N THR A 219 2.91 18.29 -9.29
CA THR A 219 1.79 19.15 -9.65
C THR A 219 1.13 18.73 -10.97
N GLY A 220 1.94 18.31 -11.95
CA GLY A 220 1.46 17.77 -13.23
C GLY A 220 0.65 16.48 -13.01
N MET A 221 1.14 15.58 -12.18
CA MET A 221 0.42 14.36 -11.81
C MET A 221 -0.90 14.68 -11.08
N CYS A 222 -0.90 15.61 -10.12
CA CYS A 222 -2.13 16.01 -9.41
C CYS A 222 -3.19 16.56 -10.39
N ARG A 223 -2.80 17.39 -11.37
CA ARG A 223 -3.71 17.88 -12.44
C ARG A 223 -4.24 16.75 -13.30
N ALA A 224 -3.39 15.79 -13.68
CA ALA A 224 -3.80 14.62 -14.45
C ALA A 224 -4.82 13.75 -13.68
N VAL A 225 -4.60 13.52 -12.38
CA VAL A 225 -5.55 12.82 -11.50
C VAL A 225 -6.87 13.59 -11.40
N SER A 226 -6.81 14.91 -11.18
CA SER A 226 -8.01 15.77 -11.11
C SER A 226 -8.85 15.72 -12.37
N SER A 227 -8.23 15.57 -13.55
CA SER A 227 -8.94 15.46 -14.81
C SER A 227 -9.69 14.13 -14.99
N GLY A 228 -9.34 13.09 -14.20
CA GLY A 228 -9.86 11.73 -14.35
C GLY A 228 -9.40 11.00 -15.61
N ASN A 229 -8.39 11.52 -16.32
CA ASN A 229 -7.93 10.99 -17.60
C ASN A 229 -6.73 10.06 -17.43
N ALA A 230 -6.93 8.77 -17.69
CA ALA A 230 -5.89 7.74 -17.55
C ALA A 230 -4.68 7.97 -18.47
N ARG A 231 -4.85 8.51 -19.68
CA ARG A 231 -3.73 8.84 -20.60
C ARG A 231 -2.89 9.99 -20.04
N ALA A 232 -3.54 11.02 -19.48
CA ALA A 232 -2.83 12.12 -18.84
C ALA A 232 -2.03 11.64 -17.59
N VAL A 233 -2.62 10.76 -16.78
CA VAL A 233 -1.93 10.13 -15.66
C VAL A 233 -0.73 9.31 -16.14
N SER A 234 -0.92 8.48 -17.17
CA SER A 234 0.16 7.64 -17.74
C SER A 234 1.33 8.47 -18.27
N ALA A 235 1.06 9.64 -18.85
CA ALA A 235 2.10 10.56 -19.34
C ALA A 235 2.85 11.31 -18.22
N CYS A 236 2.38 11.23 -16.97
CA CYS A 236 2.99 11.85 -15.79
C CYS A 236 3.61 10.83 -14.83
N LEU A 237 3.61 9.54 -15.17
CA LEU A 237 4.23 8.49 -14.33
C LEU A 237 5.71 8.80 -14.11
N PHE A 238 6.13 8.74 -12.86
CA PHE A 238 7.51 9.00 -12.48
C PHE A 238 7.86 8.28 -11.16
N ASN A 239 9.01 7.63 -11.13
CA ASN A 239 9.57 7.01 -9.94
C ASN A 239 11.10 7.00 -10.04
N ASN A 240 11.78 7.85 -9.26
CA ASN A 240 13.23 7.93 -9.33
C ASN A 240 13.98 6.73 -8.75
N PHE A 241 13.32 5.86 -7.96
CA PHE A 241 13.91 4.56 -7.62
C PHE A 241 14.17 3.68 -8.85
N GLU A 242 13.44 3.85 -9.95
CA GLU A 242 13.66 3.05 -11.16
C GLU A 242 15.10 3.17 -11.67
N THR A 243 15.72 4.33 -11.49
CA THR A 243 17.11 4.58 -11.91
C THR A 243 18.10 3.61 -11.25
N VAL A 244 17.86 3.22 -10.00
CA VAL A 244 18.80 2.37 -9.25
C VAL A 244 18.26 0.94 -9.04
N VAL A 245 16.95 0.74 -9.02
CA VAL A 245 16.36 -0.58 -8.73
C VAL A 245 16.19 -1.42 -9.98
N LEU A 246 15.70 -0.85 -11.10
CA LEU A 246 15.49 -1.63 -12.33
C LEU A 246 16.79 -2.24 -12.89
N PRO A 247 17.96 -1.57 -12.84
CA PRO A 247 19.22 -2.22 -13.23
C PRO A 247 19.60 -3.45 -12.39
N MET A 248 19.09 -3.54 -11.14
CA MET A 248 19.33 -4.67 -10.24
C MET A 248 18.23 -5.74 -10.34
N CYS A 249 17.14 -5.47 -11.06
CA CYS A 249 15.94 -6.30 -11.14
C CYS A 249 15.59 -6.55 -12.62
N GLU A 250 16.25 -7.53 -13.24
CA GLU A 250 16.10 -7.83 -14.67
C GLU A 250 14.67 -8.22 -15.04
N GLN A 251 14.01 -9.02 -14.19
CA GLN A 251 12.64 -9.43 -14.42
C GLN A 251 11.68 -8.24 -14.32
N ALA A 252 11.85 -7.33 -13.37
CA ALA A 252 11.05 -6.11 -13.28
C ALA A 252 11.19 -5.23 -14.52
N SER A 253 12.43 -5.06 -15.02
CA SER A 253 12.71 -4.34 -16.27
C SER A 253 12.02 -4.99 -17.46
N THR A 254 12.13 -6.32 -17.59
CA THR A 254 11.50 -7.11 -18.65
C THR A 254 9.98 -7.03 -18.59
N LEU A 255 9.37 -7.20 -17.40
CA LEU A 255 7.93 -7.09 -17.21
C LEU A 255 7.40 -5.71 -17.57
N LYS A 256 8.14 -4.63 -17.19
CA LYS A 256 7.78 -3.26 -17.55
C LYS A 256 7.78 -3.06 -19.07
N ALA A 257 8.83 -3.49 -19.76
CA ALA A 257 8.93 -3.42 -21.22
C ALA A 257 7.79 -4.21 -21.88
N ARG A 258 7.55 -5.42 -21.39
CA ARG A 258 6.49 -6.29 -21.91
C ARG A 258 5.09 -5.71 -21.74
N MET A 259 4.80 -5.01 -20.63
CA MET A 259 3.53 -4.30 -20.46
C MET A 259 3.32 -3.22 -21.52
N LEU A 260 4.36 -2.47 -21.88
CA LEU A 260 4.30 -1.46 -22.95
C LEU A 260 4.05 -2.10 -24.32
N GLU A 261 4.74 -3.18 -24.65
CA GLU A 261 4.50 -3.98 -25.87
C GLU A 261 3.07 -4.52 -25.95
N LEU A 262 2.46 -4.85 -24.81
CA LEU A 262 1.09 -5.34 -24.72
C LEU A 262 0.04 -4.20 -24.74
N GLY A 263 0.48 -2.95 -24.98
CA GLY A 263 -0.38 -1.80 -25.21
C GLY A 263 -0.73 -1.03 -23.94
N ALA A 264 0.09 -1.12 -22.87
CA ALA A 264 -0.08 -0.21 -21.75
C ALA A 264 0.14 1.25 -22.18
N LEU A 265 -0.70 2.15 -21.70
CA LEU A 265 -0.58 3.60 -21.89
C LEU A 265 0.67 4.16 -21.22
N GLY A 266 1.16 3.46 -20.20
CA GLY A 266 2.38 3.72 -19.46
C GLY A 266 2.60 2.59 -18.46
N ALA A 267 3.87 2.33 -18.11
CA ALA A 267 4.24 1.31 -17.14
C ALA A 267 5.33 1.82 -16.22
N MET A 268 5.29 1.45 -14.94
CA MET A 268 6.22 1.93 -13.92
C MET A 268 6.33 0.94 -12.75
N MET A 269 7.46 1.03 -12.04
CA MET A 269 7.66 0.32 -10.78
C MET A 269 6.89 1.00 -9.64
N SER A 270 6.29 0.22 -8.74
CA SER A 270 5.58 0.74 -7.57
C SER A 270 6.49 0.82 -6.35
N GLY A 271 6.53 1.98 -5.69
CA GLY A 271 7.34 2.20 -4.50
C GLY A 271 8.83 1.93 -4.76
N SER A 272 9.49 1.29 -3.80
CA SER A 272 10.87 0.82 -3.93
C SER A 272 10.99 -0.51 -4.70
N GLY A 273 9.92 -0.97 -5.34
CA GLY A 273 9.90 -2.19 -6.16
C GLY A 273 9.83 -3.50 -5.34
N PRO A 274 10.08 -4.64 -6.03
CA PRO A 274 10.31 -4.76 -7.48
C PRO A 274 9.02 -4.90 -8.32
N SER A 275 7.81 -4.81 -7.74
CA SER A 275 6.61 -4.90 -8.56
C SER A 275 6.50 -3.77 -9.56
N VAL A 276 6.03 -4.07 -10.75
CA VAL A 276 5.73 -3.11 -11.81
C VAL A 276 4.25 -3.14 -12.14
N PHE A 277 3.72 -2.01 -12.59
CA PHE A 277 2.35 -1.93 -13.07
C PHE A 277 2.28 -1.23 -14.43
N GLY A 278 1.32 -1.64 -15.24
CA GLY A 278 0.96 -1.01 -16.50
C GLY A 278 -0.48 -0.54 -16.46
N ILE A 279 -0.75 0.68 -16.95
CA ILE A 279 -2.09 1.27 -17.08
C ILE A 279 -2.61 0.99 -18.49
N PHE A 280 -3.85 0.52 -18.61
CA PHE A 280 -4.50 0.21 -19.87
C PHE A 280 -5.74 1.07 -20.08
N ASP A 281 -6.17 1.21 -21.34
CA ASP A 281 -7.32 2.02 -21.72
C ASP A 281 -8.66 1.37 -21.35
N SER A 282 -8.68 0.03 -21.18
CA SER A 282 -9.88 -0.73 -20.86
C SER A 282 -9.58 -1.92 -19.95
N TYR A 283 -10.61 -2.44 -19.29
CA TYR A 283 -10.52 -3.68 -18.51
C TYR A 283 -10.17 -4.87 -19.41
N ALA A 284 -10.72 -4.91 -20.62
CA ALA A 284 -10.46 -6.01 -21.57
C ALA A 284 -8.99 -6.05 -22.00
N SER A 285 -8.38 -4.88 -22.28
CA SER A 285 -6.95 -4.77 -22.61
C SER A 285 -6.08 -5.20 -21.43
N ALA A 286 -6.42 -4.78 -20.22
CA ALA A 286 -5.72 -5.18 -19.00
C ALA A 286 -5.79 -6.70 -18.77
N VAL A 287 -6.94 -7.33 -18.97
CA VAL A 287 -7.10 -8.80 -18.84
C VAL A 287 -6.24 -9.53 -19.86
N LYS A 288 -6.27 -9.12 -21.14
CA LYS A 288 -5.41 -9.73 -22.17
C LYS A 288 -3.92 -9.63 -21.84
N ALA A 289 -3.50 -8.47 -21.35
CA ALA A 289 -2.10 -8.26 -20.93
C ALA A 289 -1.73 -9.14 -19.75
N ARG A 290 -2.58 -9.24 -18.72
CA ARG A 290 -2.37 -10.15 -17.58
C ARG A 290 -2.18 -11.60 -18.06
N ASP A 291 -3.08 -12.09 -18.92
CA ASP A 291 -3.04 -13.47 -19.40
C ASP A 291 -1.77 -13.76 -20.22
N ALA A 292 -1.28 -12.76 -20.95
CA ALA A 292 -0.01 -12.84 -21.69
C ALA A 292 1.23 -12.75 -20.80
N LEU A 293 1.14 -12.15 -19.60
CA LEU A 293 2.23 -12.06 -18.63
C LEU A 293 2.31 -13.29 -17.70
N GLY A 294 1.22 -14.04 -17.55
CA GLY A 294 1.20 -15.29 -16.78
C GLY A 294 0.86 -15.15 -15.30
N ALA A 295 1.20 -16.20 -14.53
CA ALA A 295 0.71 -16.40 -13.16
C ALA A 295 1.12 -15.33 -12.14
N SER A 296 2.22 -14.61 -12.38
CA SER A 296 2.71 -13.53 -11.49
C SER A 296 2.02 -12.18 -11.73
N ALA A 297 1.04 -12.12 -12.64
CA ALA A 297 0.34 -10.89 -12.99
C ALA A 297 -1.09 -10.84 -12.45
N HIS A 298 -1.50 -9.68 -11.95
CA HIS A 298 -2.82 -9.43 -11.40
C HIS A 298 -3.49 -8.26 -12.11
N THR A 299 -4.69 -8.48 -12.67
CA THR A 299 -5.52 -7.35 -13.16
C THR A 299 -6.16 -6.65 -11.98
N VAL A 300 -6.00 -5.33 -11.91
CA VAL A 300 -6.55 -4.50 -10.85
C VAL A 300 -7.29 -3.30 -11.46
N VAL A 301 -8.19 -2.75 -10.67
CA VAL A 301 -8.91 -1.50 -10.99
C VAL A 301 -8.77 -0.53 -9.82
N SER A 302 -9.07 0.75 -10.05
CA SER A 302 -9.16 1.74 -8.97
C SER A 302 -10.11 1.26 -7.89
N ALA A 303 -9.69 1.29 -6.64
CA ALA A 303 -10.55 1.01 -5.50
C ALA A 303 -11.05 2.32 -4.88
N ALA A 304 -12.29 2.30 -4.40
CA ALA A 304 -12.86 3.43 -3.67
C ALA A 304 -12.12 3.63 -2.33
N PRO A 305 -12.15 4.87 -1.78
CA PRO A 305 -11.61 5.15 -0.45
C PRO A 305 -12.17 4.19 0.59
N THR A 306 -11.30 3.70 1.48
CA THR A 306 -11.67 2.62 2.42
C THR A 306 -12.46 3.13 3.62
N TYR A 307 -12.13 4.31 4.13
CA TYR A 307 -12.77 4.86 5.34
C TYR A 307 -14.08 5.62 5.07
N MET A 308 -14.25 6.24 3.90
CA MET A 308 -15.43 7.05 3.59
C MET A 308 -16.70 6.22 3.25
N ARG A 309 -16.74 4.95 3.59
CA ARG A 309 -17.92 4.07 3.40
C ARG A 309 -18.78 3.93 4.64
N TYR A 310 -18.53 4.75 5.68
CA TYR A 310 -19.24 4.71 6.96
C TYR A 310 -19.86 6.06 7.30
#